data_8c106fc7cdaf9910ef4efc05670c79d3
#
_entry.id   8c106fc7cdaf9910ef4efc05670c79d3
#
_cell.length_a   1.000
_cell.length_b   1.000
_cell.length_c   1.000
_cell.angle_alpha   90.00
_cell.angle_beta   90.00
_cell.angle_gamma   90.00
#
_symmetry.space_group_name_H-M   'P 1'
#
loop_
_entity.id
_entity.type
_entity.pdbx_description
1 polymer ?
#
loop_
_entity_poly.entity_id
_entity_poly.type
_entity_poly.pdbx_seq_one_letter_code
_entity_poly.pdbx_strand_id
1 'polypeptide(L)'
;MDQKMFDLYEQFSKGQVPRREFFKKLVVLAGGVAAAHSMLSVLEARAEIVAGDDPRLETEMVTYQGADEMSAYLAKPKEMEDNLPGVIVIHENRGLQPHIKDVARRMALEGFVALAPDALSPLGGTPEDDVDAARSKMRELDREKTVKNFVAAVDYMKTHPLTTGKVGCTGFCWGGAMTNQVAVHAPDLIAA
;
A
#
# COMPACT_ATOMS: atom_id res chain seq x y z
N MET A 1 -16.22 16.12 -8.08
CA MET A 1 -16.01 16.11 -6.60
C MET A 1 -15.78 17.54 -6.17
N ASP A 2 -16.36 17.98 -5.06
CA ASP A 2 -16.29 19.38 -4.61
C ASP A 2 -14.88 19.68 -4.10
N GLN A 3 -14.25 20.77 -4.58
CA GLN A 3 -12.92 21.24 -4.14
C GLN A 3 -12.83 21.37 -2.62
N LYS A 4 -13.91 21.74 -1.95
CA LYS A 4 -13.98 21.83 -0.49
C LYS A 4 -13.66 20.53 0.26
N MET A 5 -13.91 19.38 -0.37
CA MET A 5 -13.57 18.07 0.24
C MET A 5 -12.07 17.82 0.19
N PHE A 6 -11.41 18.22 -0.90
CA PHE A 6 -9.94 18.13 -1.01
C PHE A 6 -9.25 19.07 -0.02
N ASP A 7 -9.71 20.33 0.06
CA ASP A 7 -9.15 21.32 0.99
C ASP A 7 -9.31 20.85 2.45
N LEU A 8 -10.45 20.25 2.77
CA LEU A 8 -10.73 19.69 4.09
C LEU A 8 -9.81 18.49 4.39
N TYR A 9 -9.58 17.62 3.40
CA TYR A 9 -8.70 16.47 3.55
C TYR A 9 -7.24 16.92 3.69
N GLU A 10 -6.80 17.91 2.94
CA GLU A 10 -5.47 18.49 3.06
C GLU A 10 -5.22 19.09 4.45
N GLN A 11 -6.19 19.83 5.01
CA GLN A 11 -6.11 20.33 6.38
C GLN A 11 -6.01 19.20 7.40
N PHE A 12 -6.75 18.12 7.20
CA PHE A 12 -6.71 16.92 8.04
C PHE A 12 -5.35 16.21 7.96
N SER A 13 -4.82 16.00 6.76
CA SER A 13 -3.52 15.33 6.53
C SER A 13 -2.35 16.11 7.13
N LYS A 14 -2.45 17.46 7.17
CA LYS A 14 -1.49 18.36 7.83
C LYS A 14 -1.70 18.48 9.35
N GLY A 15 -2.61 17.72 9.94
CA GLY A 15 -2.90 17.74 11.38
C GLY A 15 -3.62 19.00 11.87
N GLN A 16 -4.11 19.85 10.98
CA GLN A 16 -4.78 21.13 11.32
C GLN A 16 -6.24 20.92 11.76
N VAL A 17 -6.84 19.79 11.40
CA VAL A 17 -8.21 19.42 11.76
C VAL A 17 -8.20 18.08 12.47
N PRO A 18 -8.76 17.95 13.69
CA PRO A 18 -8.87 16.67 14.38
C PRO A 18 -9.75 15.67 13.62
N ARG A 19 -9.42 14.36 13.64
CA ARG A 19 -10.12 13.30 12.94
C ARG A 19 -11.65 13.33 13.09
N ARG A 20 -12.12 13.58 14.32
CA ARG A 20 -13.57 13.63 14.63
C ARG A 20 -14.26 14.80 13.92
N GLU A 21 -13.59 15.94 13.87
CA GLU A 21 -14.13 17.15 13.22
C GLU A 21 -14.06 17.01 11.70
N PHE A 22 -12.97 16.50 11.18
CA PHE A 22 -12.82 16.17 9.77
C PHE A 22 -13.98 15.30 9.28
N PHE A 23 -14.23 14.16 9.97
CA PHE A 23 -15.30 13.25 9.56
C PHE A 23 -16.69 13.87 9.63
N LYS A 24 -16.98 14.69 10.64
CA LYS A 24 -18.25 15.43 10.73
C LYS A 24 -18.44 16.37 9.54
N LYS A 25 -17.42 17.14 9.20
CA LYS A 25 -17.46 18.07 8.04
C LYS A 25 -17.60 17.31 6.73
N LEU A 26 -16.88 16.19 6.59
CA LEU A 26 -16.95 15.35 5.40
C LEU A 26 -18.36 14.75 5.22
N VAL A 27 -19.01 14.29 6.28
CA VAL A 27 -20.40 13.78 6.25
C VAL A 27 -21.38 14.84 5.74
N VAL A 28 -21.22 16.09 6.18
CA VAL A 28 -22.06 17.22 5.73
C VAL A 28 -21.81 17.50 4.25
N LEU A 29 -20.56 17.57 3.82
CA LEU A 29 -20.20 17.84 2.43
C LEU A 29 -20.59 16.69 1.48
N ALA A 30 -20.53 15.46 1.94
CA ALA A 30 -20.86 14.28 1.15
C ALA A 30 -22.39 13.97 1.12
N GLY A 31 -23.18 14.63 1.97
CA GLY A 31 -24.62 14.37 2.04
C GLY A 31 -25.01 13.10 2.83
N GLY A 32 -24.11 12.53 3.62
CA GLY A 32 -24.39 11.39 4.50
C GLY A 32 -23.18 10.55 4.85
N VAL A 33 -23.34 9.69 5.86
CA VAL A 33 -22.24 8.87 6.40
C VAL A 33 -21.70 7.87 5.36
N ALA A 34 -22.59 7.18 4.64
CA ALA A 34 -22.18 6.21 3.62
C ALA A 34 -21.41 6.89 2.47
N ALA A 35 -21.88 8.05 2.01
CA ALA A 35 -21.22 8.85 0.99
C ALA A 35 -19.86 9.38 1.49
N ALA A 36 -19.76 9.80 2.77
CA ALA A 36 -18.52 10.23 3.38
C ALA A 36 -17.45 9.12 3.40
N HIS A 37 -17.84 7.89 3.74
CA HIS A 37 -16.93 6.75 3.69
C HIS A 37 -16.43 6.45 2.26
N SER A 38 -17.32 6.51 1.28
CA SER A 38 -16.93 6.33 -0.14
C SER A 38 -16.02 7.46 -0.62
N MET A 39 -16.30 8.71 -0.21
CA MET A 39 -15.47 9.86 -0.55
C MET A 39 -14.11 9.85 0.16
N LEU A 40 -14.06 9.41 1.40
CA LEU A 40 -12.79 9.30 2.14
C LEU A 40 -11.78 8.42 1.37
N SER A 41 -12.23 7.29 0.86
CA SER A 41 -11.37 6.39 0.09
C SER A 41 -10.84 7.01 -1.22
N VAL A 42 -11.61 7.91 -1.82
CA VAL A 42 -11.17 8.64 -3.03
C VAL A 42 -10.22 9.79 -2.67
N LEU A 43 -10.46 10.47 -1.55
CA LEU A 43 -9.58 11.52 -1.05
C LEU A 43 -8.22 10.94 -0.65
N GLU A 44 -8.21 9.82 0.06
CA GLU A 44 -6.99 9.09 0.43
C GLU A 44 -6.21 8.61 -0.80
N ALA A 45 -6.89 8.10 -1.83
CA ALA A 45 -6.25 7.65 -3.05
C ALA A 45 -5.61 8.78 -3.89
N ARG A 46 -6.01 10.03 -3.67
CA ARG A 46 -5.50 11.21 -4.41
C ARG A 46 -4.54 12.08 -3.59
N ALA A 47 -4.47 11.90 -2.29
CA ALA A 47 -3.56 12.67 -1.44
C ALA A 47 -2.23 11.92 -1.29
N GLU A 48 -1.35 12.10 -2.24
CA GLU A 48 0.05 11.73 -2.07
C GLU A 48 0.70 12.70 -1.08
N ILE A 49 1.23 12.17 0.01
CA ILE A 49 1.99 12.94 1.01
C ILE A 49 3.45 13.07 0.56
N VAL A 50 3.97 12.01 -0.09
CA VAL A 50 5.29 11.97 -0.69
C VAL A 50 5.14 11.79 -2.18
N ALA A 51 5.62 12.76 -2.96
CA ALA A 51 5.53 12.72 -4.42
C ALA A 51 6.26 11.51 -5.01
N GLY A 52 5.77 11.00 -6.15
CA GLY A 52 6.38 9.86 -6.85
C GLY A 52 7.80 10.13 -7.33
N ASP A 53 8.13 11.40 -7.56
CA ASP A 53 9.44 11.93 -7.99
C ASP A 53 10.22 12.63 -6.86
N ASP A 54 9.92 12.31 -5.59
CA ASP A 54 10.65 12.89 -4.45
C ASP A 54 12.16 12.61 -4.59
N PRO A 55 13.02 13.67 -4.62
CA PRO A 55 14.44 13.53 -4.92
C PRO A 55 15.24 12.72 -3.89
N ARG A 56 14.67 12.45 -2.72
CA ARG A 56 15.28 11.65 -1.66
C ARG A 56 15.09 10.16 -1.85
N LEU A 57 14.24 9.75 -2.81
CA LEU A 57 13.84 8.37 -3.02
C LEU A 57 14.23 7.88 -4.42
N GLU A 58 14.38 6.58 -4.53
CA GLU A 58 14.35 5.82 -5.78
C GLU A 58 13.16 4.86 -5.74
N THR A 59 12.39 4.84 -6.81
CA THR A 59 11.19 4.01 -6.92
C THR A 59 11.14 3.32 -8.27
N GLU A 60 10.69 2.07 -8.29
CA GLU A 60 10.55 1.30 -9.51
C GLU A 60 9.45 0.22 -9.38
N MET A 61 8.97 -0.25 -10.52
CA MET A 61 8.19 -1.48 -10.56
C MET A 61 9.15 -2.65 -10.76
N VAL A 62 9.05 -3.63 -9.87
CA VAL A 62 9.85 -4.86 -9.91
C VAL A 62 8.94 -6.07 -10.09
N THR A 63 9.52 -7.20 -10.51
CA THR A 63 8.82 -8.49 -10.54
C THR A 63 9.53 -9.50 -9.66
N TYR A 64 8.78 -10.42 -9.09
CA TYR A 64 9.30 -11.58 -8.37
C TYR A 64 8.41 -12.79 -8.61
N GLN A 65 8.97 -14.00 -8.42
CA GLN A 65 8.26 -15.25 -8.62
C GLN A 65 7.70 -15.75 -7.30
N GLY A 66 6.37 -15.88 -7.24
CA GLY A 66 5.64 -16.62 -6.22
C GLY A 66 4.99 -17.86 -6.82
N ALA A 67 3.77 -18.19 -6.38
CA ALA A 67 2.92 -19.15 -7.07
C ALA A 67 2.55 -18.65 -8.48
N ASP A 68 2.51 -17.34 -8.65
CA ASP A 68 2.36 -16.64 -9.91
C ASP A 68 3.50 -15.61 -10.07
N GLU A 69 3.72 -15.07 -11.28
CA GLU A 69 4.59 -13.93 -11.47
C GLU A 69 3.92 -12.68 -10.88
N MET A 70 4.60 -12.02 -9.96
CA MET A 70 4.08 -10.89 -9.20
C MET A 70 4.80 -9.61 -9.58
N SER A 71 4.03 -8.55 -9.81
CA SER A 71 4.52 -7.18 -9.91
C SER A 71 4.40 -6.48 -8.56
N ALA A 72 5.37 -5.64 -8.24
CA ALA A 72 5.39 -4.87 -6.99
C ALA A 72 6.02 -3.50 -7.19
N TYR A 73 5.55 -2.52 -6.44
CA TYR A 73 6.19 -1.22 -6.36
C TYR A 73 7.25 -1.26 -5.24
N LEU A 74 8.49 -0.97 -5.60
CA LEU A 74 9.61 -0.87 -4.69
C LEU A 74 9.97 0.61 -4.49
N ALA A 75 10.17 1.00 -3.23
CA ALA A 75 10.66 2.33 -2.85
C ALA A 75 11.79 2.19 -1.83
N LYS A 76 12.85 2.98 -2.02
CA LYS A 76 14.00 3.00 -1.12
C LYS A 76 14.58 4.41 -1.01
N PRO A 77 15.35 4.72 0.05
CA PRO A 77 16.15 5.95 0.06
C PRO A 77 17.12 5.95 -1.13
N LYS A 78 17.34 7.12 -1.71
CA LYS A 78 18.30 7.29 -2.80
C LYS A 78 19.74 7.12 -2.33
N GLU A 79 20.02 7.68 -1.16
CA GLU A 79 21.33 7.57 -0.52
C GLU A 79 21.22 6.57 0.62
N MET A 80 22.00 5.50 0.54
CA MET A 80 22.08 4.43 1.54
C MET A 80 23.56 4.16 1.83
N GLU A 81 23.95 4.32 3.09
CA GLU A 81 25.32 3.96 3.54
C GLU A 81 25.43 2.45 3.80
N ASP A 82 24.34 1.84 4.29
CA ASP A 82 24.24 0.42 4.64
C ASP A 82 22.94 -0.19 4.12
N ASN A 83 22.85 -1.52 4.13
CA ASN A 83 21.61 -2.25 3.86
C ASN A 83 20.55 -1.91 4.92
N LEU A 84 19.30 -1.76 4.51
CA LEU A 84 18.18 -1.38 5.34
C LEU A 84 17.24 -2.57 5.62
N PRO A 85 16.45 -2.54 6.70
CA PRO A 85 15.40 -3.55 6.88
C PRO A 85 14.36 -3.43 5.77
N GLY A 86 13.79 -4.57 5.34
CA GLY A 86 12.70 -4.63 4.39
C GLY A 86 11.34 -4.47 5.05
N VAL A 87 10.38 -3.85 4.35
CA VAL A 87 8.98 -3.83 4.76
C VAL A 87 8.06 -4.12 3.57
N ILE A 88 7.11 -5.05 3.76
CA ILE A 88 6.08 -5.33 2.79
C ILE A 88 4.83 -4.54 3.16
N VAL A 89 4.30 -3.76 2.22
CA VAL A 89 3.10 -2.95 2.38
C VAL A 89 1.98 -3.56 1.56
N ILE A 90 0.99 -4.15 2.22
CA ILE A 90 -0.11 -4.85 1.57
C ILE A 90 -1.31 -3.92 1.42
N HIS A 91 -1.78 -3.78 0.18
CA HIS A 91 -2.88 -2.91 -0.19
C HIS A 91 -4.26 -3.41 0.30
N GLU A 92 -5.26 -2.57 0.18
CA GLU A 92 -6.65 -2.86 0.47
C GLU A 92 -7.33 -3.68 -0.65
N ASN A 93 -8.65 -3.87 -0.59
CA ASN A 93 -9.46 -4.59 -1.58
C ASN A 93 -9.65 -3.84 -2.92
N ARG A 94 -8.78 -2.90 -3.24
CA ARG A 94 -8.80 -2.07 -4.46
C ARG A 94 -7.52 -2.23 -5.31
N GLY A 95 -6.66 -3.18 -4.94
CA GLY A 95 -5.38 -3.38 -5.60
C GLY A 95 -4.34 -2.32 -5.22
N LEU A 96 -3.24 -2.30 -5.94
CA LEU A 96 -2.10 -1.40 -5.73
C LEU A 96 -2.42 0.03 -6.20
N GLN A 97 -3.19 0.75 -5.42
CA GLN A 97 -3.57 2.14 -5.68
C GLN A 97 -2.43 3.14 -5.35
N PRO A 98 -2.45 4.38 -5.90
CA PRO A 98 -1.44 5.42 -5.63
C PRO A 98 -1.19 5.68 -4.15
N HIS A 99 -2.21 5.65 -3.31
CA HIS A 99 -2.11 5.76 -1.85
C HIS A 99 -1.18 4.70 -1.23
N ILE A 100 -1.20 3.44 -1.70
CA ILE A 100 -0.32 2.39 -1.17
C ILE A 100 1.13 2.59 -1.65
N LYS A 101 1.31 3.07 -2.88
CA LYS A 101 2.62 3.49 -3.39
C LYS A 101 3.19 4.65 -2.55
N ASP A 102 2.33 5.60 -2.14
CA ASP A 102 2.71 6.68 -1.21
C ASP A 102 3.12 6.14 0.17
N VAL A 103 2.37 5.16 0.73
CA VAL A 103 2.77 4.51 1.99
C VAL A 103 4.15 3.86 1.87
N ALA A 104 4.43 3.17 0.76
CA ALA A 104 5.75 2.58 0.52
C ALA A 104 6.85 3.65 0.46
N ARG A 105 6.63 4.78 -0.21
CA ARG A 105 7.56 5.91 -0.24
C ARG A 105 7.81 6.50 1.16
N ARG A 106 6.76 6.63 1.95
CA ARG A 106 6.88 7.10 3.34
C ARG A 106 7.69 6.14 4.20
N MET A 107 7.48 4.82 4.06
CA MET A 107 8.32 3.82 4.74
C MET A 107 9.78 3.91 4.30
N ALA A 108 10.04 4.21 3.02
CA ALA A 108 11.39 4.43 2.54
C ALA A 108 12.05 5.66 3.17
N LEU A 109 11.32 6.76 3.38
CA LEU A 109 11.84 7.94 4.11
C LEU A 109 12.15 7.66 5.58
N GLU A 110 11.50 6.65 6.17
CA GLU A 110 11.77 6.20 7.55
C GLU A 110 12.91 5.16 7.63
N GLY A 111 13.63 4.91 6.52
CA GLY A 111 14.82 4.05 6.50
C GLY A 111 14.52 2.58 6.23
N PHE A 112 13.51 2.27 5.44
CA PHE A 112 13.20 0.91 4.97
C PHE A 112 13.41 0.78 3.45
N VAL A 113 13.70 -0.44 3.00
CA VAL A 113 13.41 -0.84 1.62
C VAL A 113 11.97 -1.34 1.61
N ALA A 114 11.06 -0.61 0.98
CA ALA A 114 9.63 -0.90 1.01
C ALA A 114 9.17 -1.55 -0.29
N LEU A 115 8.48 -2.68 -0.19
CA LEU A 115 7.88 -3.40 -1.31
C LEU A 115 6.36 -3.43 -1.15
N ALA A 116 5.64 -2.95 -2.17
CA ALA A 116 4.19 -3.03 -2.23
C ALA A 116 3.75 -3.94 -3.38
N PRO A 117 3.51 -5.24 -3.13
CA PRO A 117 3.05 -6.18 -4.14
C PRO A 117 1.65 -5.85 -4.65
N ASP A 118 1.41 -6.05 -5.94
CA ASP A 118 0.08 -6.00 -6.53
C ASP A 118 -0.55 -7.40 -6.53
N ALA A 119 -1.50 -7.64 -5.64
CA ALA A 119 -2.22 -8.92 -5.56
C ALA A 119 -2.94 -9.27 -6.87
N LEU A 120 -3.24 -8.28 -7.69
CA LEU A 120 -3.92 -8.47 -8.98
C LEU A 120 -2.98 -8.81 -10.14
N SER A 121 -1.67 -8.94 -9.90
CA SER A 121 -0.69 -9.33 -10.93
C SER A 121 -1.13 -10.55 -11.76
N PRO A 122 -1.64 -11.66 -11.17
CA PRO A 122 -2.08 -12.82 -11.94
C PRO A 122 -3.30 -12.55 -12.86
N LEU A 123 -4.01 -11.46 -12.60
CA LEU A 123 -5.20 -11.03 -13.36
C LEU A 123 -4.91 -9.81 -14.25
N GLY A 124 -3.63 -9.56 -14.57
CA GLY A 124 -3.20 -8.45 -15.42
C GLY A 124 -3.01 -7.12 -14.69
N GLY A 125 -2.87 -7.17 -13.37
CA GLY A 125 -2.58 -6.01 -12.53
C GLY A 125 -3.79 -5.20 -12.11
N THR A 126 -3.52 -4.23 -11.24
CA THR A 126 -4.52 -3.29 -10.74
C THR A 126 -4.93 -2.30 -11.84
N PRO A 127 -6.22 -2.18 -12.18
CA PRO A 127 -6.72 -1.12 -13.06
C PRO A 127 -6.47 0.26 -12.42
N GLU A 128 -5.82 1.16 -13.14
CA GLU A 128 -5.42 2.47 -12.59
C GLU A 128 -6.62 3.38 -12.31
N ASP A 129 -7.64 3.39 -13.19
CA ASP A 129 -8.75 4.33 -13.12
C ASP A 129 -10.11 3.68 -12.79
N ASP A 130 -10.15 2.37 -12.55
CA ASP A 130 -11.39 1.63 -12.29
C ASP A 130 -11.33 0.83 -10.98
N VAL A 131 -11.71 1.48 -9.90
CA VAL A 131 -11.74 0.87 -8.56
C VAL A 131 -12.76 -0.26 -8.45
N ASP A 132 -13.87 -0.20 -9.20
CA ASP A 132 -14.90 -1.25 -9.14
C ASP A 132 -14.46 -2.48 -9.93
N ALA A 133 -13.76 -2.31 -11.05
CA ALA A 133 -13.07 -3.41 -11.74
C ALA A 133 -12.01 -4.05 -10.85
N ALA A 134 -11.20 -3.26 -10.15
CA ALA A 134 -10.21 -3.76 -9.19
C ALA A 134 -10.88 -4.60 -8.09
N ARG A 135 -11.96 -4.11 -7.49
CA ARG A 135 -12.74 -4.86 -6.48
C ARG A 135 -13.33 -6.17 -7.01
N SER A 136 -13.76 -6.18 -8.27
CA SER A 136 -14.27 -7.39 -8.92
C SER A 136 -13.17 -8.42 -9.08
N LYS A 137 -12.03 -8.03 -9.62
CA LYS A 137 -10.85 -8.90 -9.75
C LYS A 137 -10.37 -9.45 -8.39
N MET A 138 -10.39 -8.63 -7.33
CA MET A 138 -10.02 -9.08 -5.97
C MET A 138 -10.86 -10.26 -5.45
N ARG A 139 -12.12 -10.40 -5.93
CA ARG A 139 -12.99 -11.54 -5.57
C ARG A 139 -12.69 -12.82 -6.37
N GLU A 140 -11.98 -12.69 -7.48
CA GLU A 140 -11.59 -13.80 -8.36
C GLU A 140 -10.25 -14.42 -7.93
N LEU A 141 -9.52 -13.78 -7.01
CA LEU A 141 -8.24 -14.27 -6.53
C LEU A 141 -8.38 -15.63 -5.83
N ASP A 142 -7.54 -16.56 -6.21
CA ASP A 142 -7.33 -17.81 -5.46
C ASP A 142 -6.63 -17.47 -4.15
N ARG A 143 -7.30 -17.75 -3.03
CA ARG A 143 -6.82 -17.38 -1.70
C ARG A 143 -5.50 -18.06 -1.34
N GLU A 144 -5.34 -19.35 -1.66
CA GLU A 144 -4.16 -20.11 -1.30
C GLU A 144 -2.94 -19.62 -2.11
N LYS A 145 -3.11 -19.43 -3.42
CA LYS A 145 -2.06 -18.86 -4.28
C LYS A 145 -1.68 -17.44 -3.83
N THR A 146 -2.68 -16.63 -3.49
CA THR A 146 -2.44 -15.26 -3.04
C THR A 146 -1.58 -15.24 -1.77
N VAL A 147 -1.87 -16.10 -0.79
CA VAL A 147 -1.01 -16.24 0.42
C VAL A 147 0.42 -16.62 0.02
N LYS A 148 0.59 -17.64 -0.85
CA LYS A 148 1.91 -18.07 -1.33
C LYS A 148 2.66 -16.93 -2.05
N ASN A 149 1.96 -16.12 -2.83
CA ASN A 149 2.53 -14.96 -3.51
C ASN A 149 3.07 -13.92 -2.51
N PHE A 150 2.35 -13.63 -1.43
CA PHE A 150 2.82 -12.69 -0.40
C PHE A 150 3.90 -13.30 0.51
N VAL A 151 3.89 -14.60 0.77
CA VAL A 151 5.02 -15.29 1.44
C VAL A 151 6.28 -15.21 0.58
N ALA A 152 6.16 -15.43 -0.73
CA ALA A 152 7.29 -15.26 -1.64
C ALA A 152 7.85 -13.82 -1.68
N ALA A 153 7.02 -12.81 -1.41
CA ALA A 153 7.50 -11.43 -1.24
C ALA A 153 8.44 -11.30 -0.02
N VAL A 154 8.19 -12.05 1.06
CA VAL A 154 9.09 -12.09 2.22
C VAL A 154 10.45 -12.68 1.81
N ASP A 155 10.45 -13.81 1.10
CA ASP A 155 11.68 -14.45 0.65
C ASP A 155 12.45 -13.58 -0.35
N TYR A 156 11.75 -12.92 -1.27
CA TYR A 156 12.33 -11.93 -2.18
C TYR A 156 13.03 -10.81 -1.42
N MET A 157 12.38 -10.22 -0.43
CA MET A 157 12.94 -9.14 0.37
C MET A 157 14.07 -9.61 1.29
N LYS A 158 14.02 -10.83 1.82
CA LYS A 158 15.10 -11.40 2.64
C LYS A 158 16.42 -11.56 1.85
N THR A 159 16.31 -11.88 0.58
CA THR A 159 17.47 -12.11 -0.31
C THR A 159 17.83 -10.90 -1.17
N HIS A 160 17.04 -9.83 -1.08
CA HIS A 160 17.29 -8.64 -1.87
C HIS A 160 18.61 -7.95 -1.46
N PRO A 161 19.48 -7.57 -2.42
CA PRO A 161 20.85 -7.10 -2.12
C PRO A 161 20.91 -5.82 -1.28
N LEU A 162 19.83 -5.04 -1.24
CA LEU A 162 19.75 -3.78 -0.50
C LEU A 162 19.15 -3.95 0.90
N THR A 163 18.75 -5.17 1.29
CA THR A 163 18.15 -5.40 2.60
C THR A 163 19.10 -6.11 3.56
N THR A 164 18.86 -5.92 4.86
CA THR A 164 19.56 -6.66 5.93
C THR A 164 19.09 -8.11 6.06
N GLY A 165 18.12 -8.55 5.25
CA GLY A 165 17.41 -9.82 5.42
C GLY A 165 16.33 -9.81 6.51
N LYS A 166 16.24 -8.73 7.30
CA LYS A 166 15.16 -8.52 8.28
C LYS A 166 13.96 -7.93 7.58
N VAL A 167 12.81 -8.60 7.60
CA VAL A 167 11.61 -8.19 6.87
C VAL A 167 10.43 -8.10 7.82
N GLY A 168 9.73 -6.96 7.79
CA GLY A 168 8.43 -6.75 8.40
C GLY A 168 7.32 -6.71 7.36
N CYS A 169 6.07 -6.79 7.81
CA CYS A 169 4.90 -6.70 6.96
C CYS A 169 3.83 -5.84 7.61
N THR A 170 3.18 -4.99 6.84
CA THR A 170 2.01 -4.22 7.26
C THR A 170 0.96 -4.23 6.15
N GLY A 171 -0.31 -4.02 6.53
CA GLY A 171 -1.37 -3.99 5.53
C GLY A 171 -2.63 -3.32 6.06
N PHE A 172 -3.49 -2.92 5.13
CA PHE A 172 -4.69 -2.13 5.41
C PHE A 172 -5.94 -2.90 4.98
N CYS A 173 -6.98 -2.94 5.81
CA CYS A 173 -8.26 -3.60 5.50
C CYS A 173 -8.04 -5.08 5.09
N TRP A 174 -8.29 -5.43 3.83
CA TRP A 174 -8.00 -6.75 3.26
C TRP A 174 -6.51 -7.12 3.44
N GLY A 175 -5.62 -6.15 3.22
CA GLY A 175 -4.18 -6.32 3.43
C GLY A 175 -3.81 -6.61 4.89
N GLY A 176 -4.55 -6.08 5.87
CA GLY A 176 -4.37 -6.44 7.28
C GLY A 176 -4.70 -7.91 7.56
N ALA A 177 -5.76 -8.44 6.95
CA ALA A 177 -6.06 -9.88 7.02
C ALA A 177 -4.98 -10.72 6.32
N MET A 178 -4.45 -10.24 5.19
CA MET A 178 -3.35 -10.91 4.48
C MET A 178 -2.04 -10.86 5.29
N THR A 179 -1.74 -9.76 5.96
CA THR A 179 -0.59 -9.64 6.89
C THR A 179 -0.61 -10.74 7.95
N ASN A 180 -1.78 -11.02 8.54
CA ASN A 180 -1.92 -12.15 9.48
C ASN A 180 -1.66 -13.50 8.80
N GLN A 181 -2.09 -13.71 7.55
CA GLN A 181 -1.78 -14.95 6.81
C GLN A 181 -0.27 -15.07 6.54
N VAL A 182 0.37 -13.98 6.14
CA VAL A 182 1.82 -13.96 5.93
C VAL A 182 2.56 -14.29 7.23
N ALA A 183 2.17 -13.69 8.35
CA ALA A 183 2.79 -13.97 9.66
C ALA A 183 2.68 -15.45 10.09
N VAL A 184 1.58 -16.12 9.73
CA VAL A 184 1.39 -17.56 10.04
C VAL A 184 2.23 -18.45 9.13
N HIS A 185 2.44 -18.08 7.86
CA HIS A 185 3.07 -18.93 6.86
C HIS A 185 4.54 -18.56 6.57
N ALA A 186 5.01 -17.41 7.05
CA ALA A 186 6.40 -16.96 6.95
C ALA A 186 6.99 -16.81 8.37
N PRO A 187 7.48 -17.89 8.98
CA PRO A 187 7.94 -17.87 10.38
C PRO A 187 9.16 -16.96 10.62
N ASP A 188 9.86 -16.61 9.55
CA ASP A 188 11.02 -15.71 9.58
C ASP A 188 10.66 -14.21 9.51
N LEU A 189 9.36 -13.89 9.41
CA LEU A 189 8.90 -12.53 9.46
C LEU A 189 9.14 -11.96 10.87
N ILE A 190 9.83 -10.82 10.97
CA ILE A 190 10.23 -10.27 12.27
C ILE A 190 9.17 -9.36 12.91
N ALA A 191 8.25 -8.84 12.13
CA ALA A 191 7.14 -7.97 12.58
C ALA A 191 5.96 -8.02 11.60
N ALA A 192 4.75 -7.98 12.14
CA ALA A 192 3.50 -7.95 11.38
C ALA A 192 2.46 -7.05 12.07
#